data_a711abf0d2e9125b107c654f233c8d97
#
_entry.id   a711abf0d2e9125b107c654f233c8d97
#
_cell.length_a   1.000
_cell.length_b   1.000
_cell.length_c   1.000
_cell.angle_alpha   90.00
_cell.angle_beta   90.00
_cell.angle_gamma   90.00
#
_symmetry.space_group_name_H-M   'P 1'
#
loop_
_entity.id
_entity.type
_entity.pdbx_description
1 polymer ?
#
loop_
_entity_poly.entity_id
_entity_poly.type
_entity_poly.pdbx_seq_one_letter_code
_entity_poly.pdbx_strand_id
1 'polypeptide(L)'
;MLFRSDYLEARRAAEREKRPEPSPEREKRQERPAGSQKLRFSYKEQREFETIDGDIAALEGEIAAVKAEQEKCASDYVALQDLQERQAALEARLEEKLERWVYLNDLAERIAGQ
;
A
#
# COMPACT_ATOMS: atom_id res chain seq x y z
N MET A 1 -6.55 1.46 -14.15
CA MET A 1 -5.54 1.05 -13.20
C MET A 1 -5.21 2.17 -12.25
N LEU A 2 -5.02 1.84 -11.00
CA LEU A 2 -4.78 2.86 -9.99
C LEU A 2 -3.31 3.04 -9.81
N PHE A 3 -2.83 4.21 -9.97
CA PHE A 3 -1.43 4.47 -9.73
C PHE A 3 -1.20 4.72 -8.26
N ARG A 4 0.03 4.49 -7.82
CA ARG A 4 0.36 4.59 -6.42
C ARG A 4 -0.01 5.95 -5.82
N SER A 5 0.26 7.01 -6.56
CA SER A 5 -0.05 8.34 -6.02
C SER A 5 -1.55 8.55 -5.93
N ASP A 6 -2.29 8.02 -6.89
CA ASP A 6 -3.75 8.15 -6.83
C ASP A 6 -4.31 7.38 -5.65
N TYR A 7 -3.75 6.21 -5.39
CA TYR A 7 -4.19 5.41 -4.25
C TYR A 7 -3.92 6.17 -2.96
N LEU A 8 -2.78 6.81 -2.86
CA LEU A 8 -2.44 7.52 -1.64
C LEU A 8 -3.38 8.69 -1.42
N GLU A 9 -3.72 9.40 -2.46
CA GLU A 9 -4.64 10.51 -2.33
C GLU A 9 -6.01 10.05 -1.92
N ALA A 10 -6.50 8.98 -2.53
CA ALA A 10 -7.80 8.45 -2.18
C ALA A 10 -7.85 8.01 -0.74
N ARG A 11 -6.75 7.40 -0.28
CA ARG A 11 -6.69 6.92 1.07
C ARG A 11 -6.68 8.07 2.05
N ARG A 12 -5.93 9.12 1.77
CA ARG A 12 -5.88 10.26 2.66
C ARG A 12 -7.21 10.99 2.72
N ALA A 13 -7.91 11.08 1.60
CA ALA A 13 -9.20 11.71 1.60
C ALA A 13 -10.21 10.90 2.41
N ALA A 14 -10.16 9.59 2.28
CA ALA A 14 -11.05 8.74 3.05
C ALA A 14 -10.78 8.87 4.53
N GLU A 15 -9.52 8.91 4.90
CA GLU A 15 -9.19 9.06 6.30
C GLU A 15 -9.66 10.39 6.85
N ARG A 16 -9.56 11.45 6.05
CA ARG A 16 -10.00 12.73 6.51
C ARG A 16 -11.50 12.74 6.72
N GLU A 17 -12.25 12.09 5.86
CA GLU A 17 -13.66 12.08 6.01
C GLU A 17 -14.11 11.22 7.12
N LYS A 18 -13.49 10.08 7.32
CA LYS A 18 -13.83 9.27 8.42
C LYS A 18 -13.29 9.74 9.65
N ARG A 19 -12.45 10.75 9.77
CA ARG A 19 -11.81 11.11 10.92
C ARG A 19 -12.71 11.32 12.00
N PRO A 20 -12.99 10.43 12.81
CA PRO A 20 -13.79 10.60 13.97
C PRO A 20 -12.95 11.31 14.91
N GLU A 21 -13.45 11.73 15.94
CA GLU A 21 -12.69 12.34 16.89
C GLU A 21 -11.78 11.40 17.41
N PRO A 22 -10.64 11.71 17.75
CA PRO A 22 -9.67 10.87 18.35
C PRO A 22 -10.21 10.34 19.59
N SER A 23 -10.07 9.10 19.77
CA SER A 23 -10.46 8.50 20.95
C SER A 23 -9.62 8.96 22.09
N PRO A 24 -10.18 9.40 23.18
CA PRO A 24 -9.39 9.83 24.31
C PRO A 24 -8.51 8.75 24.83
N GLU A 25 -8.94 7.53 24.75
CA GLU A 25 -8.12 6.51 25.25
C GLU A 25 -6.89 6.37 24.45
N ARG A 26 -6.99 6.55 23.14
CA ARG A 26 -5.84 6.48 22.33
C ARG A 26 -4.88 7.57 22.65
N GLU A 27 -5.36 8.75 22.89
CA GLU A 27 -4.50 9.82 23.26
C GLU A 27 -3.79 9.55 24.55
N LYS A 28 -4.47 8.98 25.52
CA LYS A 28 -3.83 8.69 26.76
C LYS A 28 -2.70 7.74 26.55
N ARG A 29 -2.88 6.76 25.70
CA ARG A 29 -1.80 5.86 25.48
C ARG A 29 -0.63 6.54 24.87
N GLN A 30 -0.85 7.50 24.04
CA GLN A 30 0.24 8.20 23.48
C GLN A 30 0.98 9.01 24.45
N GLU A 31 0.36 9.36 25.54
CA GLU A 31 1.06 10.13 26.53
C GLU A 31 1.94 9.32 27.34
N ARG A 32 2.16 8.07 27.08
CA ARG A 32 2.98 7.32 27.89
C ARG A 32 4.27 7.93 28.13
N PRO A 33 4.84 7.65 29.21
CA PRO A 33 6.04 8.30 29.62
C PRO A 33 7.15 8.07 28.71
N ALA A 34 7.02 7.13 27.94
CA ALA A 34 8.02 6.94 27.02
C ALA A 34 8.07 8.07 26.07
N GLY A 35 7.50 9.11 26.40
CA GLY A 35 7.53 10.24 25.56
C GLY A 35 8.88 10.67 25.17
N SER A 36 9.83 10.29 25.93
CA SER A 36 11.16 10.64 25.55
C SER A 36 11.61 9.83 24.37
N GLN A 37 10.94 8.74 24.07
CA GLN A 37 11.38 7.96 22.96
C GLN A 37 10.84 8.48 21.69
N LYS A 38 11.66 8.56 20.69
CA LYS A 38 11.22 9.05 19.42
C LYS A 38 10.64 7.92 18.63
N LEU A 39 9.72 8.26 17.73
CA LEU A 39 9.14 7.31 16.87
C LEU A 39 10.19 6.80 15.91
N ARG A 40 10.19 5.55 15.61
CA ARG A 40 11.10 5.01 14.64
C ARG A 40 10.59 3.67 14.15
N PHE A 41 11.12 3.24 13.01
CA PHE A 41 10.75 1.96 12.47
C PHE A 41 11.30 0.85 13.34
N SER A 42 10.54 -0.22 13.44
CA SER A 42 11.12 -1.44 13.96
C SER A 42 12.02 -2.02 12.89
N TYR A 43 12.81 -3.01 13.25
CA TYR A 43 13.72 -3.62 12.30
C TYR A 43 12.96 -4.19 11.11
N LYS A 44 11.85 -4.85 11.37
CA LYS A 44 11.05 -5.41 10.31
C LYS A 44 10.45 -4.33 9.43
N GLU A 45 9.97 -3.26 10.04
CA GLU A 45 9.37 -2.19 9.29
C GLU A 45 10.38 -1.49 8.42
N GLN A 46 11.57 -1.33 8.91
CA GLN A 46 12.59 -0.67 8.13
C GLN A 46 12.96 -1.51 6.93
N ARG A 47 13.13 -2.81 7.11
CA ARG A 47 13.44 -3.67 5.99
C ARG A 47 12.31 -3.69 4.97
N GLU A 48 11.09 -3.73 5.45
CA GLU A 48 9.95 -3.71 4.57
C GLU A 48 9.90 -2.40 3.79
N PHE A 49 10.15 -1.29 4.47
CA PHE A 49 10.12 0.00 3.81
C PHE A 49 11.16 0.09 2.72
N GLU A 50 12.29 -0.55 2.91
CA GLU A 50 13.35 -0.52 1.92
C GLU A 50 13.01 -1.34 0.69
N THR A 51 12.22 -2.39 0.83
CA THR A 51 11.94 -3.28 -0.27
C THR A 51 10.56 -3.12 -0.88
N ILE A 52 9.65 -2.43 -0.17
CA ILE A 52 8.27 -2.41 -0.61
C ILE A 52 8.10 -1.70 -1.94
N ASP A 53 8.91 -0.69 -2.21
CA ASP A 53 8.84 0.00 -3.49
C ASP A 53 9.16 -0.96 -4.63
N GLY A 54 10.18 -1.79 -4.45
CA GLY A 54 10.51 -2.77 -5.45
C GLY A 54 9.43 -3.81 -5.62
N ASP A 55 8.81 -4.22 -4.52
CA ASP A 55 7.72 -5.17 -4.58
C ASP A 55 6.55 -4.60 -5.34
N ILE A 56 6.21 -3.35 -5.09
CA ILE A 56 5.10 -2.71 -5.79
C ILE A 56 5.42 -2.58 -7.26
N ALA A 57 6.64 -2.18 -7.59
CA ALA A 57 7.03 -2.03 -8.98
C ALA A 57 6.99 -3.37 -9.70
N ALA A 58 7.41 -4.43 -9.04
CA ALA A 58 7.36 -5.75 -9.64
C ALA A 58 5.93 -6.18 -9.92
N LEU A 59 5.03 -5.93 -8.98
CA LEU A 59 3.64 -6.30 -9.19
C LEU A 59 3.01 -5.48 -10.30
N GLU A 60 3.33 -4.21 -10.37
CA GLU A 60 2.82 -3.38 -11.45
C GLU A 60 3.33 -3.87 -12.79
N GLY A 61 4.60 -4.27 -12.84
CA GLY A 61 5.14 -4.82 -14.06
C GLY A 61 4.48 -6.12 -14.47
N GLU A 62 4.20 -6.98 -13.50
CA GLU A 62 3.52 -8.23 -13.81
C GLU A 62 2.11 -7.98 -14.31
N ILE A 63 1.41 -7.04 -13.71
CA ILE A 63 0.07 -6.72 -14.17
C ILE A 63 0.12 -6.19 -15.60
N ALA A 64 1.09 -5.34 -15.90
CA ALA A 64 1.22 -4.81 -17.25
C ALA A 64 1.52 -5.93 -18.24
N ALA A 65 2.35 -6.89 -17.85
CA ALA A 65 2.66 -8.01 -18.72
C ALA A 65 1.43 -8.86 -18.97
N VAL A 66 0.64 -9.10 -17.94
CA VAL A 66 -0.58 -9.89 -18.12
C VAL A 66 -1.56 -9.16 -19.04
N LYS A 67 -1.68 -7.85 -18.88
CA LYS A 67 -2.56 -7.09 -19.75
C LYS A 67 -2.10 -7.15 -21.19
N ALA A 68 -0.81 -7.10 -21.42
CA ALA A 68 -0.29 -7.20 -22.77
C ALA A 68 -0.59 -8.58 -23.36
N GLU A 69 -0.50 -9.61 -22.55
CA GLU A 69 -0.82 -10.93 -23.01
C GLU A 69 -2.30 -11.08 -23.30
N GLN A 70 -3.14 -10.41 -22.52
CA GLN A 70 -4.57 -10.45 -22.80
C GLN A 70 -4.86 -9.89 -24.18
N GLU A 71 -4.16 -8.87 -24.58
CA GLU A 71 -4.37 -8.31 -25.89
C GLU A 71 -3.95 -9.28 -26.97
N LYS A 72 -2.87 -10.04 -26.73
CA LYS A 72 -2.43 -11.01 -27.71
C LYS A 72 -3.37 -12.18 -27.80
N CYS A 73 -4.05 -12.51 -26.72
CA CYS A 73 -4.93 -13.66 -26.69
C CYS A 73 -6.38 -13.27 -26.80
N ALA A 74 -6.66 -12.12 -27.38
CA ALA A 74 -8.03 -11.61 -27.39
C ALA A 74 -9.02 -12.56 -28.05
N SER A 75 -8.54 -13.38 -28.98
CA SER A 75 -9.46 -14.31 -29.64
C SER A 75 -9.51 -15.66 -28.93
N ASP A 76 -8.70 -15.88 -27.92
CA ASP A 76 -8.70 -17.15 -27.21
C ASP A 76 -9.38 -16.93 -25.86
N TYR A 77 -10.65 -17.30 -25.79
CA TYR A 77 -11.45 -17.02 -24.63
C TYR A 77 -10.92 -17.70 -23.37
N VAL A 78 -10.46 -18.94 -23.51
CA VAL A 78 -9.99 -19.66 -22.34
C VAL A 78 -8.71 -19.03 -21.81
N ALA A 79 -7.77 -18.72 -22.69
CA ALA A 79 -6.54 -18.09 -22.25
C ALA A 79 -6.83 -16.73 -21.67
N LEU A 80 -7.75 -15.99 -22.26
CA LEU A 80 -8.10 -14.68 -21.77
C LEU A 80 -8.68 -14.77 -20.36
N GLN A 81 -9.50 -15.77 -20.12
CA GLN A 81 -10.09 -15.92 -18.80
C GLN A 81 -9.03 -16.23 -17.76
N ASP A 82 -8.08 -17.10 -18.08
CA ASP A 82 -6.99 -17.38 -17.16
C ASP A 82 -6.17 -16.15 -16.87
N LEU A 83 -5.92 -15.35 -17.89
CA LEU A 83 -5.14 -14.14 -17.70
C LEU A 83 -5.88 -13.13 -16.85
N GLN A 84 -7.18 -13.04 -17.01
CA GLN A 84 -7.97 -12.16 -16.19
C GLN A 84 -7.96 -12.56 -14.74
N GLU A 85 -8.00 -13.84 -14.47
CA GLU A 85 -7.91 -14.33 -13.10
C GLU A 85 -6.55 -14.02 -12.52
N ARG A 86 -5.50 -14.19 -13.31
CA ARG A 86 -4.16 -13.91 -12.84
C ARG A 86 -4.03 -12.41 -12.55
N GLN A 87 -4.59 -11.58 -13.43
CA GLN A 87 -4.55 -10.15 -13.20
C GLN A 87 -5.25 -9.77 -11.90
N ALA A 88 -6.40 -10.36 -11.64
CA ALA A 88 -7.13 -10.05 -10.42
C ALA A 88 -6.32 -10.42 -9.18
N ALA A 89 -5.64 -11.55 -9.22
CA ALA A 89 -4.82 -11.97 -8.10
C ALA A 89 -3.65 -11.01 -7.90
N LEU A 90 -3.04 -10.58 -8.99
CA LEU A 90 -1.93 -9.65 -8.89
C LEU A 90 -2.40 -8.30 -8.37
N GLU A 91 -3.56 -7.86 -8.80
CA GLU A 91 -4.09 -6.58 -8.34
C GLU A 91 -4.42 -6.64 -6.86
N ALA A 92 -4.92 -7.76 -6.39
CA ALA A 92 -5.18 -7.91 -4.96
C ALA A 92 -3.89 -7.82 -4.15
N ARG A 93 -2.84 -8.46 -4.64
CA ARG A 93 -1.57 -8.36 -3.96
C ARG A 93 -1.02 -6.95 -3.99
N LEU A 94 -1.17 -6.29 -5.14
CA LEU A 94 -0.72 -4.92 -5.24
C LEU A 94 -1.44 -4.03 -4.26
N GLU A 95 -2.73 -4.25 -4.09
CA GLU A 95 -3.50 -3.44 -3.16
C GLU A 95 -3.01 -3.63 -1.74
N GLU A 96 -2.72 -4.85 -1.36
CA GLU A 96 -2.18 -5.10 -0.04
C GLU A 96 -0.84 -4.40 0.15
N LYS A 97 0.01 -4.46 -0.87
CA LYS A 97 1.29 -3.79 -0.75
C LYS A 97 1.13 -2.28 -0.71
N LEU A 98 0.17 -1.76 -1.45
CA LEU A 98 -0.06 -0.32 -1.43
C LEU A 98 -0.55 0.15 -0.06
N GLU A 99 -1.39 -0.63 0.58
CA GLU A 99 -1.83 -0.28 1.92
C GLU A 99 -0.67 -0.28 2.89
N ARG A 100 0.20 -1.26 2.76
CA ARG A 100 1.36 -1.31 3.62
C ARG A 100 2.31 -0.16 3.31
N TRP A 101 2.45 0.17 2.04
CA TRP A 101 3.29 1.28 1.62
C TRP A 101 2.79 2.61 2.21
N VAL A 102 1.48 2.81 2.23
CA VAL A 102 0.92 4.02 2.83
C VAL A 102 1.24 4.08 4.31
N TYR A 103 1.07 2.96 5.00
CA TYR A 103 1.37 2.91 6.42
C TYR A 103 2.84 3.25 6.68
N LEU A 104 3.74 2.66 5.90
CA LEU A 104 5.16 2.88 6.13
C LEU A 104 5.56 4.30 5.79
N ASN A 105 5.00 4.85 4.73
CA ASN A 105 5.29 6.24 4.39
C ASN A 105 4.76 7.21 5.43
N ASP A 106 3.58 6.94 5.94
CA ASP A 106 3.02 7.78 6.97
C ASP A 106 3.88 7.73 8.21
N LEU A 107 4.35 6.55 8.56
CA LEU A 107 5.22 6.41 9.71
C LEU A 107 6.54 7.13 9.46
N ALA A 108 7.07 7.04 8.26
CA ALA A 108 8.31 7.72 7.94
C ALA A 108 8.16 9.23 8.06
N GLU A 109 7.03 9.76 7.63
CA GLU A 109 6.80 11.18 7.74
C GLU A 109 6.72 11.61 9.19
N ARG A 110 6.10 10.81 10.01
CA ARG A 110 6.02 11.12 11.43
C ARG A 110 7.39 11.09 12.07
N ILE A 111 8.21 10.13 11.67
CA ILE A 111 9.56 10.05 12.19
C ILE A 111 10.34 11.28 11.79
N ALA A 112 10.22 11.68 10.54
CA ALA A 112 10.95 12.82 10.06
C ALA A 112 10.49 14.12 10.70
N GLY A 113 9.25 14.18 11.10
CA GLY A 113 8.69 15.38 11.69
C GLY A 113 8.96 15.56 13.17
N GLN A 114 9.64 14.63 13.78
CA GLN A 114 9.90 14.75 15.22
C GLN A 114 10.96 15.77 15.55
#